data_f0bf2c81426ef558d8ad56121c9da5fc
#
_entry.id   f0bf2c81426ef558d8ad56121c9da5fc
#
_cell.length_a   1.000
_cell.length_b   1.000
_cell.length_c   1.000
_cell.angle_alpha   90.00
_cell.angle_beta   90.00
_cell.angle_gamma   90.00
#
_symmetry.space_group_name_H-M   'P 1'
#
loop_
_entity.id
_entity.type
_entity.pdbx_description
1 polymer ?
#
loop_
_entity_poly.entity_id
_entity_poly.type
_entity_poly.pdbx_seq_one_letter_code
_entity_poly.pdbx_strand_id
1 'polypeptide(L)'
;AEPNVNQLYKMIDFGSPVYAPECFAPDGNFQGFAIGTGPYKITENVLNKYVRLTRSDTYYGTKAKVPEIVVRNIPNPDVRYAALKAGEILGVLDINAIPPFLAEEIKQDDRFAISTNKSTMIRFLALNGSRFPFNDVRMRQAVSLAIDRKDLVHALYLNYAEPTANLLNYTSPYYKDYPVEYDPEKARKLAREVLGGQRCEVVYCINGGEPLQKGEAELISYWL
;
A
#
# COMPACT_ATOMS: atom_id res chain seq x y z
N ALA A 1 -32.31 19.28 -6.21
CA ALA A 1 -31.36 18.22 -5.89
C ALA A 1 -31.16 18.20 -4.37
N GLU A 2 -31.30 17.08 -3.73
CA GLU A 2 -31.05 16.96 -2.29
C GLU A 2 -29.54 17.08 -2.01
N PRO A 3 -29.14 17.74 -0.91
CA PRO A 3 -27.72 17.84 -0.54
C PRO A 3 -27.15 16.45 -0.26
N ASN A 4 -26.05 16.10 -0.92
CA ASN A 4 -25.34 14.87 -0.62
C ASN A 4 -24.41 15.09 0.58
N VAL A 5 -24.85 14.68 1.78
CA VAL A 5 -24.09 14.81 3.03
C VAL A 5 -22.73 14.11 3.00
N ASN A 6 -22.56 13.13 2.11
CA ASN A 6 -21.31 12.40 1.95
C ASN A 6 -20.35 13.06 0.94
N GLN A 7 -20.73 14.17 0.31
CA GLN A 7 -19.89 14.81 -0.72
C GLN A 7 -18.56 15.30 -0.15
N LEU A 8 -18.55 15.83 1.06
CA LEU A 8 -17.31 16.26 1.73
C LEU A 8 -16.34 15.11 1.93
N TYR A 9 -16.82 13.93 2.33
CA TYR A 9 -15.96 12.75 2.50
C TYR A 9 -15.35 12.27 1.19
N LYS A 10 -16.08 12.40 0.07
CA LYS A 10 -15.54 12.07 -1.26
C LYS A 10 -14.46 13.05 -1.70
N MET A 11 -14.51 14.31 -1.25
CA MET A 11 -13.51 15.33 -1.59
C MET A 11 -12.22 15.21 -0.75
N ILE A 12 -12.21 14.42 0.33
CA ILE A 12 -11.02 14.20 1.17
C ILE A 12 -10.12 13.11 0.58
N ASP A 13 -10.63 12.30 -0.34
CA ASP A 13 -9.87 11.23 -0.97
C ASP A 13 -8.69 11.78 -1.79
N PHE A 14 -7.54 11.10 -1.74
CA PHE A 14 -6.35 11.46 -2.52
C PHE A 14 -6.62 11.44 -4.04
N GLY A 15 -7.63 10.71 -4.50
CA GLY A 15 -8.10 10.69 -5.87
C GLY A 15 -8.94 11.91 -6.29
N SER A 16 -9.21 12.86 -5.38
CA SER A 16 -10.03 14.05 -5.63
C SER A 16 -9.27 15.37 -5.39
N PRO A 17 -8.06 15.56 -5.95
CA PRO A 17 -7.31 16.80 -5.77
C PRO A 17 -8.00 17.96 -6.50
N VAL A 18 -7.88 19.15 -5.94
CA VAL A 18 -8.34 20.39 -6.56
C VAL A 18 -7.13 21.11 -7.17
N TYR A 19 -7.17 21.29 -8.47
CA TYR A 19 -6.13 22.00 -9.21
C TYR A 19 -6.59 23.41 -9.62
N ALA A 20 -5.63 24.33 -9.75
CA ALA A 20 -5.89 25.62 -10.34
C ALA A 20 -6.27 25.48 -11.84
N PRO A 21 -7.16 26.35 -12.37
CA PRO A 21 -7.54 26.30 -13.80
C PRO A 21 -6.35 26.35 -14.76
N GLU A 22 -5.28 27.05 -14.37
CA GLU A 22 -4.05 27.19 -15.13
C GLU A 22 -3.29 25.86 -15.36
N CYS A 23 -3.65 24.83 -14.61
CA CYS A 23 -3.13 23.47 -14.83
C CYS A 23 -3.68 22.80 -16.08
N PHE A 24 -4.68 23.42 -16.74
CA PHE A 24 -5.34 22.82 -17.89
C PHE A 24 -5.19 23.67 -19.13
N ALA A 25 -4.90 23.01 -20.27
CA ALA A 25 -4.96 23.63 -21.57
C ALA A 25 -6.42 23.92 -21.99
N PRO A 26 -6.67 24.77 -23.02
CA PRO A 26 -8.03 25.04 -23.49
C PRO A 26 -8.81 23.81 -23.96
N ASP A 27 -8.13 22.74 -24.32
CA ASP A 27 -8.71 21.44 -24.69
C ASP A 27 -9.04 20.54 -23.46
N GLY A 28 -8.81 21.05 -22.24
CA GLY A 28 -9.06 20.33 -20.99
C GLY A 28 -7.93 19.36 -20.57
N ASN A 29 -6.88 19.23 -21.34
CA ASN A 29 -5.74 18.40 -20.98
C ASN A 29 -4.88 19.06 -19.90
N PHE A 30 -4.37 18.23 -18.98
CA PHE A 30 -3.45 18.70 -17.95
C PHE A 30 -2.12 19.13 -18.56
N GLN A 31 -1.63 20.31 -18.17
CA GLN A 31 -0.38 20.87 -18.66
C GLN A 31 0.49 21.44 -17.53
N GLY A 32 1.79 21.41 -17.72
CA GLY A 32 2.74 21.98 -16.77
C GLY A 32 2.82 21.23 -15.45
N PHE A 33 2.87 21.97 -14.36
CA PHE A 33 2.94 21.42 -13.01
C PHE A 33 1.61 21.57 -12.27
N ALA A 34 1.33 20.64 -11.37
CA ALA A 34 0.19 20.77 -10.48
C ALA A 34 0.33 22.02 -9.61
N ILE A 35 -0.64 22.94 -9.67
CA ILE A 35 -0.73 24.14 -8.86
C ILE A 35 -1.81 23.91 -7.81
N GLY A 36 -1.37 23.74 -6.56
CA GLY A 36 -2.24 23.54 -5.42
C GLY A 36 -2.08 24.66 -4.39
N THR A 37 -2.76 24.52 -3.26
CA THR A 37 -2.75 25.47 -2.15
C THR A 37 -1.80 25.06 -1.01
N GLY A 38 -0.93 24.08 -1.24
CA GLY A 38 0.01 23.55 -0.25
C GLY A 38 1.19 24.46 0.08
N PRO A 39 1.98 24.10 1.10
CA PRO A 39 3.15 24.87 1.54
C PRO A 39 4.33 24.84 0.56
N TYR A 40 4.27 24.00 -0.46
CA TYR A 40 5.30 23.88 -1.51
C TYR A 40 4.70 23.96 -2.90
N LYS A 41 5.50 24.44 -3.84
CA LYS A 41 5.21 24.47 -5.29
C LYS A 41 6.18 23.57 -6.02
N ILE A 42 5.71 22.83 -7.03
CA ILE A 42 6.57 22.10 -7.95
C ILE A 42 7.29 23.12 -8.84
N THR A 43 8.60 23.11 -8.83
CA THR A 43 9.43 24.01 -9.68
C THR A 43 10.19 23.27 -10.77
N GLU A 44 10.35 21.96 -10.60
CA GLU A 44 10.97 21.10 -11.60
C GLU A 44 10.43 19.67 -11.49
N ASN A 45 10.21 19.01 -12.62
CA ASN A 45 9.84 17.60 -12.68
C ASN A 45 10.62 16.93 -13.81
N VAL A 46 11.55 16.06 -13.45
CA VAL A 46 12.27 15.23 -14.41
C VAL A 46 11.71 13.83 -14.33
N LEU A 47 10.93 13.45 -15.33
CA LEU A 47 10.18 12.19 -15.36
C LEU A 47 11.06 10.99 -15.01
N ASN A 48 10.57 10.14 -14.10
CA ASN A 48 11.25 8.96 -13.56
C ASN A 48 12.60 9.23 -12.85
N LYS A 49 12.95 10.47 -12.57
CA LYS A 49 14.18 10.83 -11.87
C LYS A 49 13.89 11.55 -10.55
N TYR A 50 13.31 12.74 -10.61
CA TYR A 50 12.99 13.50 -9.39
C TYR A 50 11.95 14.60 -9.63
N VAL A 51 11.36 15.05 -8.52
CA VAL A 51 10.55 16.28 -8.47
C VAL A 51 11.18 17.22 -7.46
N ARG A 52 11.35 18.50 -7.85
CA ARG A 52 11.83 19.57 -6.99
C ARG A 52 10.65 20.41 -6.51
N LEU A 53 10.59 20.59 -5.22
CA LEU A 53 9.57 21.36 -4.53
C LEU A 53 10.22 22.56 -3.85
N THR A 54 9.73 23.77 -4.14
CA THR A 54 10.18 24.99 -3.47
C THR A 54 9.08 25.53 -2.58
N ARG A 55 9.43 26.00 -1.40
CA ARG A 55 8.50 26.57 -0.43
C ARG A 55 7.66 27.69 -1.06
N SER A 56 6.36 27.67 -0.79
CA SER A 56 5.45 28.74 -1.22
C SER A 56 5.44 29.86 -0.18
N ASP A 57 5.84 31.06 -0.58
CA ASP A 57 5.78 32.24 0.29
C ASP A 57 4.35 32.79 0.44
N THR A 58 3.44 32.36 -0.43
CA THR A 58 2.01 32.75 -0.41
C THR A 58 1.13 31.72 0.29
N TYR A 59 1.72 30.73 0.97
CA TYR A 59 0.94 29.74 1.72
C TYR A 59 0.21 30.39 2.89
N TYR A 60 -1.08 30.11 3.03
CA TYR A 60 -1.95 30.70 4.07
C TYR A 60 -1.74 30.14 5.47
N GLY A 61 -1.08 28.98 5.61
CA GLY A 61 -0.78 28.36 6.90
C GLY A 61 0.62 28.72 7.42
N THR A 62 1.11 27.91 8.37
CA THR A 62 2.45 28.10 8.92
C THR A 62 3.50 27.86 7.84
N LYS A 63 4.38 28.84 7.64
CA LYS A 63 5.46 28.75 6.65
C LYS A 63 6.38 27.56 6.93
N ALA A 64 6.60 26.74 5.92
CA ALA A 64 7.49 25.59 6.02
C ALA A 64 8.93 26.04 6.35
N LYS A 65 9.61 25.29 7.22
CA LYS A 65 10.99 25.63 7.64
C LYS A 65 12.01 25.29 6.55
N VAL A 66 11.82 24.17 5.85
CA VAL A 66 12.71 23.72 4.79
C VAL A 66 12.41 24.51 3.50
N PRO A 67 13.39 25.18 2.88
CA PRO A 67 13.13 26.01 1.70
C PRO A 67 12.92 25.19 0.42
N GLU A 68 13.58 24.05 0.31
CA GLU A 68 13.51 23.19 -0.89
C GLU A 68 13.52 21.71 -0.48
N ILE A 69 12.76 20.90 -1.22
CA ILE A 69 12.72 19.44 -1.10
C ILE A 69 12.91 18.83 -2.49
N VAL A 70 13.84 17.89 -2.62
CA VAL A 70 14.01 17.11 -3.85
C VAL A 70 13.55 15.68 -3.56
N VAL A 71 12.48 15.27 -4.22
CA VAL A 71 11.95 13.89 -4.13
C VAL A 71 12.53 13.07 -5.28
N ARG A 72 13.46 12.17 -4.98
CA ARG A 72 14.12 11.31 -5.97
C ARG A 72 13.32 10.01 -6.16
N ASN A 73 13.14 9.60 -7.40
CA ASN A 73 12.57 8.30 -7.73
C ASN A 73 13.68 7.25 -7.74
N ILE A 74 13.70 6.37 -6.75
CA ILE A 74 14.64 5.24 -6.64
C ILE A 74 13.80 3.96 -6.49
N PRO A 75 13.42 3.26 -7.58
CA PRO A 75 12.49 2.15 -7.54
C PRO A 75 12.97 0.94 -6.73
N ASN A 76 14.27 0.63 -6.78
CA ASN A 76 14.83 -0.52 -6.07
C ASN A 76 15.05 -0.20 -4.59
N PRO A 77 14.48 -0.97 -3.65
CA PRO A 77 14.59 -0.72 -2.21
C PRO A 77 16.01 -0.86 -1.66
N ASP A 78 16.82 -1.77 -2.19
CA ASP A 78 18.21 -1.96 -1.73
C ASP A 78 19.08 -0.76 -2.14
N VAL A 79 18.88 -0.24 -3.36
CA VAL A 79 19.54 0.99 -3.84
C VAL A 79 19.08 2.20 -3.00
N ARG A 80 17.80 2.27 -2.66
CA ARG A 80 17.24 3.31 -1.80
C ARG A 80 17.83 3.28 -0.40
N TYR A 81 17.95 2.09 0.17
CA TYR A 81 18.61 1.85 1.45
C TYR A 81 20.11 2.25 1.41
N ALA A 82 20.84 1.82 0.37
CA ALA A 82 22.25 2.20 0.21
C ALA A 82 22.43 3.72 0.08
N ALA A 83 21.56 4.41 -0.68
CA ALA A 83 21.58 5.85 -0.82
C ALA A 83 21.29 6.57 0.52
N LEU A 84 20.40 6.02 1.35
CA LEU A 84 20.13 6.54 2.69
C LEU A 84 21.37 6.39 3.60
N LYS A 85 22.00 5.22 3.62
CA LYS A 85 23.22 4.97 4.41
C LYS A 85 24.40 5.83 3.97
N ALA A 86 24.53 6.11 2.67
CA ALA A 86 25.54 6.99 2.10
C ALA A 86 25.28 8.48 2.34
N GLY A 87 24.10 8.86 2.82
CA GLY A 87 23.69 10.26 2.98
C GLY A 87 23.35 10.98 1.68
N GLU A 88 23.18 10.24 0.58
CA GLU A 88 22.72 10.80 -0.70
C GLU A 88 21.24 11.23 -0.68
N ILE A 89 20.45 10.58 0.19
CA ILE A 89 19.10 10.97 0.56
C ILE A 89 19.00 11.07 2.09
N LEU A 90 18.17 12.01 2.55
CA LEU A 90 18.02 12.31 3.97
C LEU A 90 16.82 11.61 4.62
N GLY A 91 15.95 11.01 3.84
CA GLY A 91 14.78 10.32 4.34
C GLY A 91 14.07 9.53 3.26
N VAL A 92 13.25 8.61 3.69
CA VAL A 92 12.36 7.79 2.85
C VAL A 92 10.96 7.91 3.43
N LEU A 93 10.01 8.33 2.61
CA LEU A 93 8.66 8.71 3.00
C LEU A 93 7.64 8.00 2.11
N ASP A 94 7.58 6.67 2.18
CA ASP A 94 6.59 5.92 1.43
C ASP A 94 6.25 4.61 2.15
N ILE A 95 5.10 4.04 1.82
CA ILE A 95 4.66 2.75 2.33
C ILE A 95 5.52 1.65 1.68
N ASN A 96 6.06 0.75 2.52
CA ASN A 96 6.97 -0.32 2.09
C ASN A 96 8.22 0.16 1.34
N ALA A 97 8.56 1.44 1.45
CA ALA A 97 9.73 2.00 0.79
C ALA A 97 11.05 1.38 1.26
N ILE A 98 11.07 0.94 2.52
CA ILE A 98 12.15 0.12 3.09
C ILE A 98 11.51 -1.17 3.62
N PRO A 99 11.91 -2.35 3.10
CA PRO A 99 11.44 -3.62 3.61
C PRO A 99 11.69 -3.80 5.11
N PRO A 100 10.83 -4.52 5.84
CA PRO A 100 10.93 -4.68 7.28
C PRO A 100 12.30 -5.15 7.78
N PHE A 101 12.95 -6.07 7.07
CA PHE A 101 14.28 -6.57 7.44
C PHE A 101 15.38 -5.48 7.35
N LEU A 102 15.32 -4.58 6.37
CA LEU A 102 16.22 -3.43 6.28
C LEU A 102 15.89 -2.35 7.34
N ALA A 103 14.61 -2.22 7.70
CA ALA A 103 14.20 -1.34 8.78
C ALA A 103 14.79 -1.79 10.13
N GLU A 104 14.83 -3.11 10.40
CA GLU A 104 15.50 -3.64 11.59
C GLU A 104 17.01 -3.37 11.59
N GLU A 105 17.66 -3.42 10.45
CA GLU A 105 19.07 -3.04 10.33
C GLU A 105 19.30 -1.53 10.60
N ILE A 106 18.42 -0.66 10.06
CA ILE A 106 18.49 0.78 10.30
C ILE A 106 18.35 1.14 11.78
N LYS A 107 17.50 0.43 12.53
CA LYS A 107 17.33 0.65 13.98
C LYS A 107 18.61 0.45 14.80
N GLN A 108 19.57 -0.28 14.28
CA GLN A 108 20.86 -0.52 14.94
C GLN A 108 21.88 0.60 14.67
N ASP A 109 21.55 1.60 13.85
CA ASP A 109 22.44 2.67 13.45
C ASP A 109 21.91 4.01 14.00
N ASP A 110 22.56 4.55 15.02
CA ASP A 110 22.16 5.77 15.73
C ASP A 110 22.09 7.04 14.85
N ARG A 111 22.58 6.97 13.61
CA ARG A 111 22.45 8.07 12.65
C ARG A 111 21.04 8.23 12.12
N PHE A 112 20.19 7.22 12.29
CA PHE A 112 18.84 7.18 11.73
C PHE A 112 17.76 7.10 12.79
N ALA A 113 16.61 7.65 12.47
CA ALA A 113 15.38 7.49 13.26
C ALA A 113 14.30 6.89 12.39
N ILE A 114 13.58 5.90 12.92
CA ILE A 114 12.40 5.31 12.28
C ILE A 114 11.16 5.75 13.04
N SER A 115 10.21 6.32 12.33
CA SER A 115 8.86 6.58 12.83
C SER A 115 7.89 5.63 12.16
N THR A 116 7.09 4.93 12.94
CA THR A 116 6.05 4.02 12.45
C THR A 116 4.68 4.46 12.96
N ASN A 117 3.68 4.36 12.11
CA ASN A 117 2.30 4.63 12.46
C ASN A 117 1.41 3.52 11.92
N LYS A 118 0.31 3.24 12.62
CA LYS A 118 -0.69 2.29 12.16
C LYS A 118 -1.30 2.80 10.84
N SER A 119 -1.15 2.02 9.78
CA SER A 119 -1.67 2.34 8.45
C SER A 119 -3.15 1.99 8.32
N THR A 120 -3.84 2.70 7.45
CA THR A 120 -5.19 2.34 6.99
C THR A 120 -5.18 1.42 5.77
N MET A 121 -3.99 1.11 5.23
CA MET A 121 -3.86 0.18 4.11
C MET A 121 -4.14 -1.25 4.53
N ILE A 122 -4.88 -1.95 3.68
CA ILE A 122 -5.18 -3.37 3.82
C ILE A 122 -4.63 -4.10 2.62
N ARG A 123 -3.83 -5.12 2.89
CA ARG A 123 -3.36 -6.05 1.88
C ARG A 123 -4.30 -7.25 1.84
N PHE A 124 -4.75 -7.64 0.66
CA PHE A 124 -5.73 -8.70 0.49
C PHE A 124 -5.43 -9.56 -0.74
N LEU A 125 -5.87 -10.80 -0.68
CA LEU A 125 -5.90 -11.71 -1.83
C LEU A 125 -7.26 -11.63 -2.51
N ALA A 126 -7.29 -11.17 -3.76
CA ALA A 126 -8.50 -11.12 -4.56
C ALA A 126 -8.75 -12.47 -5.27
N LEU A 127 -9.93 -13.03 -5.07
CA LEU A 127 -10.36 -14.27 -5.73
C LEU A 127 -11.42 -13.95 -6.78
N ASN A 128 -11.27 -14.48 -8.00
CA ASN A 128 -12.26 -14.28 -9.06
C ASN A 128 -13.51 -15.13 -8.81
N GLY A 129 -14.49 -14.56 -8.12
CA GLY A 129 -15.73 -15.22 -7.77
C GLY A 129 -16.68 -15.56 -8.95
N SER A 130 -16.33 -15.18 -10.18
CA SER A 130 -17.13 -15.52 -11.37
C SER A 130 -16.71 -16.83 -12.05
N ARG A 131 -15.57 -17.43 -11.63
CA ARG A 131 -15.02 -18.63 -12.25
C ARG A 131 -14.74 -19.73 -11.24
N PHE A 132 -14.87 -20.98 -11.68
CA PHE A 132 -14.44 -22.14 -10.91
C PHE A 132 -12.93 -22.08 -10.65
N PRO A 133 -12.47 -22.46 -9.45
CA PRO A 133 -13.24 -22.97 -8.30
C PRO A 133 -13.79 -21.88 -7.37
N PHE A 134 -13.48 -20.60 -7.60
CA PHE A 134 -13.79 -19.50 -6.66
C PHE A 134 -15.22 -18.95 -6.78
N ASN A 135 -16.00 -19.42 -7.75
CA ASN A 135 -17.45 -19.17 -7.79
C ASN A 135 -18.20 -19.89 -6.65
N ASP A 136 -17.63 -20.96 -6.08
CA ASP A 136 -18.16 -21.59 -4.88
C ASP A 136 -17.63 -20.89 -3.62
N VAL A 137 -18.54 -20.49 -2.72
CA VAL A 137 -18.18 -19.81 -1.46
C VAL A 137 -17.33 -20.68 -0.55
N ARG A 138 -17.56 -22.01 -0.56
CA ARG A 138 -16.77 -22.96 0.26
C ARG A 138 -15.30 -22.96 -0.14
N MET A 139 -15.00 -22.81 -1.44
CA MET A 139 -13.61 -22.72 -1.89
C MET A 139 -12.96 -21.43 -1.43
N ARG A 140 -13.66 -20.30 -1.46
CA ARG A 140 -13.12 -19.03 -0.93
C ARG A 140 -12.88 -19.10 0.58
N GLN A 141 -13.79 -19.78 1.31
CA GLN A 141 -13.60 -20.05 2.74
C GLN A 141 -12.40 -20.98 2.98
N ALA A 142 -12.23 -22.02 2.16
CA ALA A 142 -11.08 -22.92 2.25
C ALA A 142 -9.77 -22.16 2.11
N VAL A 143 -9.61 -21.31 1.08
CA VAL A 143 -8.43 -20.45 0.91
C VAL A 143 -8.21 -19.56 2.12
N SER A 144 -9.27 -18.94 2.64
CA SER A 144 -9.16 -18.07 3.82
C SER A 144 -8.69 -18.80 5.07
N LEU A 145 -9.13 -20.04 5.29
CA LEU A 145 -8.78 -20.88 6.43
C LEU A 145 -7.39 -21.54 6.30
N ALA A 146 -6.93 -21.73 5.05
CA ALA A 146 -5.64 -22.35 4.78
C ALA A 146 -4.45 -21.42 5.03
N ILE A 147 -4.65 -20.10 4.96
CA ILE A 147 -3.58 -19.10 5.08
C ILE A 147 -3.37 -18.71 6.54
N ASP A 148 -2.21 -19.05 7.10
CA ASP A 148 -1.79 -18.55 8.42
C ASP A 148 -1.32 -17.09 8.31
N ARG A 149 -2.27 -16.17 8.54
CA ARG A 149 -1.97 -14.73 8.47
C ARG A 149 -1.03 -14.25 9.58
N LYS A 150 -0.99 -14.94 10.72
CA LYS A 150 -0.08 -14.57 11.80
C LYS A 150 1.36 -14.96 11.46
N ASP A 151 1.53 -16.17 10.92
CA ASP A 151 2.85 -16.62 10.45
C ASP A 151 3.33 -15.77 9.27
N LEU A 152 2.47 -15.43 8.31
CA LEU A 152 2.80 -14.54 7.20
C LEU A 152 3.30 -13.17 7.69
N VAL A 153 2.60 -12.57 8.65
CA VAL A 153 2.98 -11.27 9.24
C VAL A 153 4.30 -11.39 10.01
N HIS A 154 4.49 -12.47 10.75
CA HIS A 154 5.73 -12.70 11.48
C HIS A 154 6.93 -12.91 10.53
N ALA A 155 6.77 -13.79 9.53
CA ALA A 155 7.87 -14.17 8.63
C ALA A 155 8.30 -13.05 7.67
N LEU A 156 7.34 -12.32 7.09
CA LEU A 156 7.64 -11.32 6.04
C LEU A 156 7.63 -9.89 6.54
N TYR A 157 6.81 -9.60 7.55
CA TYR A 157 6.62 -8.23 8.03
C TYR A 157 7.29 -7.96 9.36
N LEU A 158 7.90 -8.97 10.02
CA LEU A 158 8.56 -8.82 11.32
C LEU A 158 7.67 -8.09 12.34
N ASN A 159 6.36 -8.36 12.29
CA ASN A 159 5.31 -7.72 13.08
C ASN A 159 5.11 -6.20 12.83
N TYR A 160 5.58 -5.65 11.69
CA TYR A 160 5.22 -4.29 11.24
C TYR A 160 3.83 -4.21 10.60
N ALA A 161 3.11 -5.32 10.52
CA ALA A 161 1.73 -5.40 10.07
C ALA A 161 0.88 -6.14 11.11
N GLU A 162 -0.43 -6.04 11.00
CA GLU A 162 -1.37 -6.77 11.83
C GLU A 162 -2.22 -7.70 10.95
N PRO A 163 -2.42 -8.97 11.33
CA PRO A 163 -3.30 -9.86 10.60
C PRO A 163 -4.75 -9.37 10.74
N THR A 164 -5.52 -9.42 9.66
CA THR A 164 -6.93 -9.03 9.66
C THR A 164 -7.78 -9.98 8.84
N ALA A 165 -9.05 -10.11 9.19
CA ALA A 165 -10.08 -10.77 8.40
C ALA A 165 -11.06 -9.79 7.76
N ASN A 166 -10.76 -8.49 7.79
CA ASN A 166 -11.63 -7.42 7.33
C ASN A 166 -11.02 -6.65 6.16
N LEU A 167 -11.86 -6.24 5.20
CA LEU A 167 -11.48 -5.31 4.12
C LEU A 167 -11.63 -3.84 4.52
N LEU A 168 -12.35 -3.54 5.60
CA LEU A 168 -12.44 -2.20 6.13
C LEU A 168 -11.34 -1.97 7.16
N ASN A 169 -10.67 -0.83 7.08
CA ASN A 169 -9.70 -0.44 8.08
C ASN A 169 -10.37 0.04 9.38
N TYR A 170 -9.62 0.08 10.45
CA TYR A 170 -10.08 0.42 11.81
C TYR A 170 -10.66 1.84 11.95
N THR A 171 -10.43 2.75 10.99
CA THR A 171 -11.00 4.10 11.01
C THR A 171 -12.39 4.18 10.39
N SER A 172 -12.83 3.11 9.72
CA SER A 172 -14.17 3.06 9.13
C SER A 172 -15.23 2.97 10.23
N PRO A 173 -16.32 3.76 10.17
CA PRO A 173 -17.44 3.64 11.09
C PRO A 173 -18.19 2.29 10.96
N TYR A 174 -17.95 1.54 9.90
CA TYR A 174 -18.51 0.22 9.63
C TYR A 174 -17.53 -0.91 9.97
N TYR A 175 -16.37 -0.58 10.55
CA TYR A 175 -15.41 -1.59 10.96
C TYR A 175 -16.01 -2.51 12.02
N LYS A 176 -15.82 -3.80 11.84
CA LYS A 176 -16.13 -4.83 12.84
C LYS A 176 -14.91 -5.73 12.96
N ASP A 177 -14.54 -6.03 14.18
CA ASP A 177 -13.47 -6.98 14.41
C ASP A 177 -13.98 -8.41 14.15
N TYR A 178 -13.39 -9.08 13.18
CA TYR A 178 -13.66 -10.47 12.86
C TYR A 178 -12.46 -11.33 13.27
N PRO A 179 -12.70 -12.53 13.83
CA PRO A 179 -11.61 -13.41 14.21
C PRO A 179 -10.79 -13.82 12.97
N VAL A 180 -9.48 -13.75 13.10
CA VAL A 180 -8.54 -14.28 12.11
C VAL A 180 -8.42 -15.78 12.35
N GLU A 181 -9.18 -16.57 11.59
CA GLU A 181 -9.20 -18.02 11.72
C GLU A 181 -8.11 -18.64 10.83
N TYR A 182 -7.46 -19.68 11.37
CA TYR A 182 -6.57 -20.58 10.66
C TYR A 182 -6.95 -22.01 11.01
N ASP A 183 -7.43 -22.77 10.05
CA ASP A 183 -7.86 -24.17 10.22
C ASP A 183 -7.61 -24.94 8.91
N PRO A 184 -6.39 -25.47 8.73
CA PRO A 184 -6.02 -26.18 7.51
C PRO A 184 -6.79 -27.49 7.31
N GLU A 185 -7.28 -28.13 8.38
CA GLU A 185 -8.07 -29.35 8.25
C GLU A 185 -9.46 -29.08 7.67
N LYS A 186 -10.13 -28.04 8.21
CA LYS A 186 -11.41 -27.56 7.68
C LYS A 186 -11.24 -27.03 6.25
N ALA A 187 -10.13 -26.34 5.96
CA ALA A 187 -9.80 -25.88 4.61
C ALA A 187 -9.71 -27.03 3.61
N ARG A 188 -8.94 -28.09 3.94
CA ARG A 188 -8.82 -29.30 3.11
C ARG A 188 -10.16 -30.00 2.91
N LYS A 189 -10.97 -30.10 3.93
CA LYS A 189 -12.32 -30.68 3.81
C LYS A 189 -13.17 -29.91 2.82
N LEU A 190 -13.27 -28.59 2.95
CA LEU A 190 -14.05 -27.74 2.06
C LEU A 190 -13.54 -27.80 0.62
N ALA A 191 -12.23 -27.76 0.42
CA ALA A 191 -11.62 -27.86 -0.91
C ALA A 191 -11.94 -29.23 -1.57
N ARG A 192 -11.86 -30.34 -0.83
CA ARG A 192 -12.20 -31.68 -1.34
C ARG A 192 -13.68 -31.77 -1.73
N GLU A 193 -14.56 -31.17 -0.96
CA GLU A 193 -16.01 -31.14 -1.31
C GLU A 193 -16.28 -30.39 -2.61
N VAL A 194 -15.57 -29.28 -2.88
CA VAL A 194 -15.75 -28.48 -4.08
C VAL A 194 -15.07 -29.14 -5.30
N LEU A 195 -13.85 -29.66 -5.11
CA LEU A 195 -13.03 -30.21 -6.19
C LEU A 195 -13.31 -31.68 -6.49
N GLY A 196 -14.12 -32.36 -5.67
CA GLY A 196 -14.35 -33.81 -5.81
C GLY A 196 -13.08 -34.65 -5.69
N GLY A 197 -12.07 -34.16 -4.96
CA GLY A 197 -10.77 -34.81 -4.77
C GLY A 197 -9.79 -34.62 -5.94
N GLN A 198 -10.15 -33.85 -6.97
CA GLN A 198 -9.27 -33.54 -8.10
C GLN A 198 -8.36 -32.35 -7.79
N ARG A 199 -7.22 -32.27 -8.49
CA ARG A 199 -6.38 -31.06 -8.47
C ARG A 199 -6.98 -29.99 -9.37
N CYS A 200 -6.89 -28.74 -8.94
CA CYS A 200 -7.24 -27.58 -9.73
C CYS A 200 -6.03 -26.64 -9.80
N GLU A 201 -5.67 -26.29 -11.02
CA GLU A 201 -4.60 -25.32 -11.26
C GLU A 201 -5.19 -23.91 -11.32
N VAL A 202 -4.58 -22.97 -10.61
CA VAL A 202 -4.95 -21.57 -10.60
C VAL A 202 -3.73 -20.70 -10.82
N VAL A 203 -3.92 -19.56 -11.47
CA VAL A 203 -2.85 -18.58 -11.70
C VAL A 203 -2.97 -17.49 -10.62
N TYR A 204 -1.89 -17.30 -9.86
CA TYR A 204 -1.77 -16.22 -8.90
C TYR A 204 -0.93 -15.08 -9.50
N CYS A 205 -1.55 -13.93 -9.72
CA CYS A 205 -0.90 -12.75 -10.29
C CYS A 205 -0.41 -11.82 -9.17
N ILE A 206 0.83 -11.40 -9.25
CA ILE A 206 1.46 -10.44 -8.34
C ILE A 206 2.02 -9.24 -9.09
N ASN A 207 2.22 -8.12 -8.39
CA ASN A 207 2.98 -7.00 -8.93
C ASN A 207 4.48 -7.28 -8.76
N GLY A 208 5.18 -7.56 -9.85
CA GLY A 208 6.61 -7.90 -9.83
C GLY A 208 7.54 -6.77 -9.34
N GLY A 209 7.05 -5.54 -9.26
CA GLY A 209 7.80 -4.40 -8.72
C GLY A 209 7.76 -4.28 -7.19
N GLU A 210 6.99 -5.14 -6.50
CA GLU A 210 6.86 -5.09 -5.06
C GLU A 210 7.55 -6.26 -4.36
N PRO A 211 8.66 -6.02 -3.64
CA PRO A 211 9.51 -7.09 -3.11
C PRO A 211 8.80 -8.09 -2.20
N LEU A 212 7.88 -7.61 -1.34
CA LEU A 212 7.18 -8.47 -0.40
C LEU A 212 6.16 -9.39 -1.06
N GLN A 213 5.56 -8.98 -2.20
CA GLN A 213 4.53 -9.79 -2.86
C GLN A 213 5.05 -11.14 -3.37
N LYS A 214 6.31 -11.22 -3.73
CA LYS A 214 6.91 -12.52 -4.12
C LYS A 214 6.95 -13.48 -2.94
N GLY A 215 7.46 -13.05 -1.79
CA GLY A 215 7.48 -13.85 -0.58
C GLY A 215 6.07 -14.24 -0.09
N GLU A 216 5.11 -13.30 -0.17
CA GLU A 216 3.69 -13.58 0.11
C GLU A 216 3.14 -14.69 -0.80
N ALA A 217 3.41 -14.58 -2.10
CA ALA A 217 2.93 -15.57 -3.07
C ALA A 217 3.56 -16.95 -2.83
N GLU A 218 4.83 -17.02 -2.49
CA GLU A 218 5.52 -18.26 -2.16
C GLU A 218 4.93 -18.92 -0.91
N LEU A 219 4.72 -18.17 0.17
CA LEU A 219 4.09 -18.69 1.39
C LEU A 219 2.64 -19.10 1.17
N ILE A 220 1.85 -18.29 0.50
CA ILE A 220 0.45 -18.61 0.20
C ILE A 220 0.36 -19.87 -0.67
N SER A 221 1.23 -20.00 -1.67
CA SER A 221 1.28 -21.18 -2.53
C SER A 221 1.71 -22.44 -1.77
N TYR A 222 2.53 -22.30 -0.74
CA TYR A 222 2.92 -23.41 0.12
C TYR A 222 1.75 -23.94 0.97
N TRP A 223 0.86 -23.06 1.43
CA TRP A 223 -0.30 -23.45 2.24
C TRP A 223 -1.48 -23.99 1.43
N LEU A 224 -1.58 -23.66 0.12
CA LEU A 224 -2.69 -24.07 -0.76
C LEU A 224 -2.39 -25.34 -1.55
#